data_5a24577fcb4792478fe5e15662d2d55d
#
_entry.id   5a24577fcb4792478fe5e15662d2d55d
#
_cell.length_a   1.000
_cell.length_b   1.000
_cell.length_c   1.000
_cell.angle_alpha   90.00
_cell.angle_beta   90.00
_cell.angle_gamma   90.00
#
_symmetry.space_group_name_H-M   'P 1'
#
loop_
_entity.id
_entity.type
_entity.pdbx_description
1 polymer ?
#
loop_
_entity_poly.entity_id
_entity_poly.type
_entity_poly.pdbx_seq_one_letter_code
_entity_poly.pdbx_strand_id
1 'polypeptide(L)' 'MEMVTIEVRLPKEIYDKASEILARQGPTMEDALILFFQETARLGRIPFEYTEEDLEEARRWEKMMNDDLCDV' A
#
# COMPACT_ATOMS: atom_id res chain seq x y z
N MET A 1 16.67 4.83 -17.62
CA MET A 1 15.42 4.97 -16.85
C MET A 1 15.75 5.14 -15.37
N GLU A 2 15.20 6.15 -14.78
CA GLU A 2 15.44 6.42 -13.37
C GLU A 2 14.51 5.59 -12.50
N MET A 3 15.04 4.98 -11.46
CA MET A 3 14.27 4.11 -10.57
C MET A 3 14.12 4.75 -9.19
N VAL A 4 12.94 4.58 -8.61
CA VAL A 4 12.64 5.12 -7.28
C VAL A 4 12.20 3.97 -6.38
N THR A 5 12.70 3.96 -5.15
CA THR A 5 12.31 2.96 -4.17
C THR A 5 11.29 3.56 -3.20
N ILE A 6 10.22 2.81 -2.94
CA ILE A 6 9.17 3.25 -2.05
C ILE A 6 9.02 2.26 -0.91
N GLU A 7 8.91 2.78 0.31
CA GLU A 7 8.64 1.96 1.48
C GLU A 7 7.22 2.23 1.98
N VAL A 8 6.50 1.15 2.27
CA VAL A 8 5.14 1.25 2.80
C VAL A 8 5.07 0.38 4.04
N ARG A 9 4.41 0.90 5.06
CA ARG A 9 4.22 0.17 6.31
C ARG A 9 2.76 -0.19 6.49
N LEU A 10 2.51 -1.45 6.83
CA LEU A 10 1.17 -1.96 7.01
C LEU A 10 1.11 -2.77 8.30
N PRO A 11 -0.06 -2.85 8.94
CA PRO A 11 -0.25 -3.82 10.01
C PRO A 11 0.01 -5.21 9.47
N LYS A 12 0.65 -6.03 10.28
CA LYS A 12 1.01 -7.38 9.88
C LYS A 12 -0.21 -8.20 9.44
N GLU A 13 -1.33 -8.02 10.13
CA GLU A 13 -2.55 -8.75 9.80
C GLU A 13 -3.03 -8.45 8.39
N ILE A 14 -2.98 -7.20 8.00
CA ILE A 14 -3.39 -6.80 6.64
C ILE A 14 -2.41 -7.35 5.62
N TYR A 15 -1.13 -7.27 5.91
CA TYR A 15 -0.10 -7.80 5.02
C TYR A 15 -0.28 -9.30 4.81
N ASP A 16 -0.48 -10.04 5.89
CA ASP A 16 -0.63 -11.49 5.81
C ASP A 16 -1.84 -11.89 4.99
N LYS A 17 -2.98 -11.22 5.23
CA LYS A 17 -4.21 -11.50 4.48
C LYS A 17 -4.05 -11.18 3.01
N ALA A 18 -3.50 -10.01 2.72
CA ALA A 18 -3.31 -9.59 1.34
C ALA A 18 -2.34 -10.51 0.61
N SER A 19 -1.25 -10.90 1.27
CA SER A 19 -0.27 -11.81 0.68
C SER A 19 -0.89 -13.16 0.35
N GLU A 20 -1.73 -13.67 1.23
CA GLU A 20 -2.40 -14.94 1.00
C GLU A 20 -3.33 -14.87 -0.21
N ILE A 21 -4.11 -13.81 -0.29
CA ILE A 21 -5.03 -13.62 -1.40
C ILE A 21 -4.27 -13.46 -2.72
N LEU A 22 -3.22 -12.65 -2.71
CA LEU A 22 -2.41 -12.43 -3.90
C LEU A 22 -1.73 -13.72 -4.36
N ALA A 23 -1.25 -14.52 -3.42
CA ALA A 23 -0.62 -15.79 -3.75
C ALA A 23 -1.55 -16.72 -4.50
N ARG A 24 -2.85 -16.69 -4.16
CA ARG A 24 -3.84 -17.49 -4.88
C ARG A 24 -4.07 -17.00 -6.29
N GLN A 25 -3.86 -15.72 -6.54
CA GLN A 25 -4.10 -15.12 -7.84
C GLN A 25 -2.84 -15.03 -8.70
N GLY A 26 -1.68 -15.25 -8.10
CA GLY A 26 -0.42 -15.34 -8.81
C GLY A 26 0.62 -14.27 -8.50
N PRO A 27 0.28 -12.99 -8.37
CA PRO A 27 1.30 -11.98 -8.15
C PRO A 27 1.81 -11.98 -6.70
N THR A 28 3.04 -11.50 -6.53
CA THR A 28 3.59 -11.26 -5.21
C THR A 28 3.10 -9.89 -4.72
N MET A 29 3.42 -9.56 -3.46
CA MET A 29 3.08 -8.25 -2.92
C MET A 29 3.76 -7.14 -3.71
N GLU A 30 5.02 -7.32 -4.07
CA GLU A 30 5.74 -6.34 -4.87
C GLU A 30 5.12 -6.17 -6.24
N ASP A 31 4.73 -7.28 -6.88
CA ASP A 31 4.06 -7.22 -8.17
C ASP A 31 2.77 -6.43 -8.09
N ALA A 32 2.00 -6.66 -7.03
CA ALA A 32 0.73 -5.97 -6.84
C ALA A 32 0.92 -4.46 -6.70
N LEU A 33 1.94 -4.06 -5.95
CA LEU A 33 2.24 -2.64 -5.78
C LEU A 33 2.66 -2.00 -7.10
N ILE A 34 3.49 -2.67 -7.86
CA ILE A 34 3.93 -2.17 -9.16
C ILE A 34 2.73 -2.03 -10.09
N LEU A 35 1.88 -3.03 -10.13
CA LEU A 35 0.68 -2.99 -10.97
C LEU A 35 -0.24 -1.86 -10.56
N PHE A 36 -0.39 -1.65 -9.26
CA PHE A 36 -1.22 -0.54 -8.77
C PHE A 36 -0.72 0.80 -9.28
N PHE A 37 0.58 1.04 -9.16
CA PHE A 37 1.15 2.30 -9.62
C PHE A 37 1.09 2.44 -11.14
N GLN A 38 1.33 1.37 -11.87
CA GLN A 38 1.22 1.39 -13.32
C GLN A 38 -0.20 1.74 -13.76
N GLU A 39 -1.20 1.12 -13.17
CA GLU A 39 -2.59 1.40 -13.51
C GLU A 39 -2.98 2.81 -13.14
N THR A 40 -2.53 3.29 -11.99
CA THR A 40 -2.82 4.66 -11.57
C THR A 40 -2.25 5.67 -12.57
N ALA A 41 -1.03 5.45 -13.01
CA ALA A 41 -0.39 6.34 -13.97
C ALA A 41 -1.08 6.28 -15.33
N ARG A 42 -1.46 5.07 -15.77
CA ARG A 42 -2.10 4.88 -17.06
C ARG A 42 -3.49 5.51 -17.11
N LEU A 43 -4.27 5.33 -16.06
CA LEU A 43 -5.64 5.82 -15.99
C LEU A 43 -5.72 7.30 -15.61
N GLY A 44 -4.69 7.82 -14.99
CA GLY A 44 -4.71 9.20 -14.47
C GLY A 44 -5.57 9.32 -13.22
N ARG A 45 -5.87 8.20 -12.56
CA ARG A 45 -6.64 8.18 -11.32
C ARG A 45 -6.40 6.87 -10.60
N ILE A 46 -6.80 6.82 -9.35
CA ILE A 46 -6.70 5.59 -8.56
C ILE A 46 -7.66 4.55 -9.14
N PRO A 47 -7.22 3.31 -9.37
CA PRO A 47 -8.01 2.29 -10.06
C PRO A 47 -9.07 1.60 -9.21
N PHE A 48 -9.43 2.16 -8.08
CA PHE A 48 -10.51 1.63 -7.23
C PHE A 48 -11.17 2.78 -6.49
N GLU A 49 -12.35 2.52 -5.93
CA GLU A 49 -13.06 3.51 -5.16
C GLU A 49 -12.66 3.44 -3.69
N TYR A 50 -12.59 4.58 -3.06
CA TYR A 50 -12.27 4.66 -1.63
C TYR A 50 -13.01 5.86 -1.04
N THR A 51 -13.22 5.83 0.27
CA THR A 51 -13.86 6.93 0.99
C THR A 51 -12.82 7.73 1.75
N GLU A 52 -13.24 8.87 2.28
CA GLU A 52 -12.35 9.65 3.12
C GLU A 52 -11.96 8.88 4.37
N GLU A 53 -12.86 8.05 4.89
CA GLU A 53 -12.57 7.20 6.03
C GLU A 53 -11.46 6.21 5.72
N ASP A 54 -11.49 5.63 4.53
CA ASP A 54 -10.43 4.71 4.10
C ASP A 54 -9.09 5.40 4.06
N LEU A 55 -9.08 6.62 3.53
CA LEU A 55 -7.85 7.41 3.43
C LEU A 55 -7.34 7.81 4.81
N GLU A 56 -8.24 8.20 5.71
CA GLU A 56 -7.85 8.55 7.07
C GLU A 56 -7.28 7.36 7.81
N GLU A 57 -7.85 6.19 7.60
CA GLU A 57 -7.33 4.97 8.23
C GLU A 57 -5.92 4.66 7.76
N ALA A 58 -5.68 4.79 6.46
CA ALA A 58 -4.35 4.55 5.92
C ALA A 58 -3.33 5.54 6.50
N ARG A 59 -3.73 6.81 6.59
CA ARG A 59 -2.86 7.84 7.16
C ARG A 59 -2.61 7.62 8.64
N ARG A 60 -3.58 7.04 9.34
CA ARG A 60 -3.44 6.74 10.76
C ARG A 60 -2.34 5.71 11.00
N TRP A 61 -2.30 4.67 10.18
CA TRP A 61 -1.25 3.66 10.31
C TRP A 61 0.11 4.27 10.08
N GLU A 62 0.24 5.09 9.06
CA GLU A 62 1.48 5.75 8.74
C GLU A 62 1.92 6.69 9.86
N LYS A 63 0.97 7.48 10.37
CA LYS A 63 1.26 8.44 11.43
C LYS A 63 1.62 7.73 12.73
N MET A 64 0.94 6.65 13.04
CA MET A 64 1.21 5.90 14.26
C MET A 64 2.64 5.39 14.30
N MET A 65 3.12 4.90 13.19
CA MET A 65 4.49 4.42 13.10
C MET A 65 5.50 5.53 13.23
N ASN A 66 5.20 6.68 12.66
CA ASN A 66 6.06 7.86 12.79
C ASN A 66 6.11 8.36 14.23
N ASP A 67 4.99 8.32 14.92
CA ASP A 67 4.93 8.74 16.30
C ASP A 67 5.80 7.85 17.20
N ASP A 68 5.79 6.56 16.94
CA ASP A 68 6.64 5.63 17.67
C ASP A 68 8.12 5.95 17.49
N LEU A 69 8.49 6.35 16.29
CA LEU A 69 9.87 6.73 16.00
C LEU A 69 10.25 8.04 16.65
N CYS A 70 9.28 8.95 16.77
CA CYS A 70 9.52 10.27 17.34
C CYS A 70 9.66 10.25 18.84
N ASP A 71 9.10 9.28 19.51
CA ASP A 71 9.10 9.18 20.96
C ASP A 71 10.42 8.70 21.55
N VAL A 72 11.33 8.37 20.73
CA VAL A 72 12.62 7.83 21.19
C VAL A 72 13.63 8.90 21.60
#